data_279096489c17497891d00f6d9088c65f
#
_entry.id   279096489c17497891d00f6d9088c65f
#
_cell.length_a   1.000
_cell.length_b   1.000
_cell.length_c   1.000
_cell.angle_alpha   90.00
_cell.angle_beta   90.00
_cell.angle_gamma   90.00
#
_symmetry.space_group_name_H-M   'P 1'
#
loop_
_entity.id
_entity.type
_entity.pdbx_description
1 polymer ?
#
loop_
_entity_poly.entity_id
_entity_poly.type
_entity_poly.pdbx_seq_one_letter_code
_entity_poly.pdbx_strand_id
1 'polypeptide(L)'
;MRRIAGLDVLRGVAILLVMLRHAFPDVFPGAGVVGVVVFFTLSGYLITGVLQRELTNTGRVDFRRFYARRARRLLPALLALVVVFVVVTLVFDPLGERGKLLRTVVVLVTFTGNLPIGGVSPAAFHGWTLATEEQFYLLWPALLAFAWVRGRTGAVLVVTALGALAACTATLVWLWPHADNAYALPTSWFVCFVIGAATRLKLTTAPRWGVPVALTGLAVLSVVPLRGHAVTYLGAGPAVAACTAVLLLVWSGWETVATPLRPLVALGTVSYGAYLWNYPLTLWLRPELGAAAGPVAAVLTIAAAALSWRYVEEPVMRRGSRSPARATPA
;
A
#
# COMPACT_ATOMS: atom_id res chain seq x y z
N MET A 1 1.91 11.75 16.21
CA MET A 1 1.10 12.46 15.19
C MET A 1 -0.36 12.29 15.57
N ARG A 2 -1.14 13.37 15.58
CA ARG A 2 -2.60 13.28 15.73
C ARG A 2 -3.15 12.47 14.54
N ARG A 3 -4.04 11.55 14.81
CA ARG A 3 -4.66 10.68 13.81
C ARG A 3 -5.66 11.52 13.01
N ILE A 4 -5.66 11.40 11.69
CA ILE A 4 -6.56 12.13 10.79
C ILE A 4 -7.60 11.14 10.28
N ALA A 5 -8.85 11.28 10.73
CA ALA A 5 -9.91 10.35 10.43
C ALA A 5 -10.19 10.21 8.92
N GLY A 6 -10.11 11.30 8.16
CA GLY A 6 -10.30 11.27 6.71
C GLY A 6 -9.26 10.42 5.96
N LEU A 7 -8.00 10.37 6.44
CA LEU A 7 -6.99 9.48 5.85
C LEU A 7 -7.26 8.01 6.18
N ASP A 8 -7.83 7.74 7.37
CA ASP A 8 -8.24 6.39 7.72
C ASP A 8 -9.48 5.95 6.93
N VAL A 9 -10.43 6.85 6.60
CA VAL A 9 -11.51 6.57 5.65
C VAL A 9 -10.94 6.15 4.30
N LEU A 10 -9.97 6.90 3.77
CA LEU A 10 -9.37 6.58 2.47
C LEU A 10 -8.66 5.22 2.47
N ARG A 11 -7.96 4.87 3.57
CA ARG A 11 -7.39 3.53 3.75
C ARG A 11 -8.47 2.44 3.83
N GLY A 12 -9.59 2.74 4.53
CA GLY A 12 -10.73 1.84 4.62
C GLY A 12 -11.37 1.56 3.28
N VAL A 13 -11.54 2.60 2.45
CA VAL A 13 -12.02 2.45 1.08
C VAL A 13 -11.05 1.62 0.25
N ALA A 14 -9.75 1.90 0.32
CA ALA A 14 -8.73 1.19 -0.45
C ALA A 14 -8.71 -0.32 -0.13
N ILE A 15 -8.71 -0.70 1.15
CA ILE A 15 -8.72 -2.13 1.52
C ILE A 15 -10.06 -2.78 1.21
N LEU A 16 -11.19 -2.08 1.34
CA LEU A 16 -12.49 -2.59 0.95
C LEU A 16 -12.51 -2.96 -0.54
N LEU A 17 -11.97 -2.08 -1.41
CA LEU A 17 -11.88 -2.36 -2.85
C LEU A 17 -11.03 -3.60 -3.15
N VAL A 18 -9.89 -3.78 -2.46
CA VAL A 18 -9.07 -5.00 -2.59
C VAL A 18 -9.85 -6.24 -2.15
N MET A 19 -10.58 -6.17 -1.02
CA MET A 19 -11.40 -7.29 -0.54
C MET A 19 -12.55 -7.59 -1.50
N LEU A 20 -13.22 -6.57 -2.07
CA LEU A 20 -14.27 -6.74 -3.07
C LEU A 20 -13.74 -7.44 -4.33
N ARG A 21 -12.53 -7.11 -4.81
CA ARG A 21 -11.88 -7.80 -5.94
C ARG A 21 -11.68 -9.28 -5.67
N HIS A 22 -11.32 -9.64 -4.45
CA HIS A 22 -11.08 -11.05 -4.10
C HIS A 22 -12.38 -11.80 -3.80
N ALA A 23 -13.38 -11.11 -3.23
CA ALA A 23 -14.69 -11.70 -2.92
C ALA A 23 -15.59 -11.87 -4.16
N PHE A 24 -15.57 -10.89 -5.07
CA PHE A 24 -16.47 -10.82 -6.22
C PHE A 24 -15.68 -10.39 -7.49
N PRO A 25 -14.77 -11.28 -7.98
CA PRO A 25 -13.83 -10.92 -9.06
C PRO A 25 -14.50 -10.52 -10.37
N ASP A 26 -15.67 -11.09 -10.67
CA ASP A 26 -16.40 -10.83 -11.90
C ASP A 26 -17.19 -9.51 -11.85
N VAL A 27 -17.59 -9.07 -10.65
CA VAL A 27 -18.33 -7.80 -10.44
C VAL A 27 -17.36 -6.63 -10.32
N PHE A 28 -16.20 -6.84 -9.64
CA PHE A 28 -15.22 -5.80 -9.33
C PHE A 28 -13.83 -6.12 -9.91
N PRO A 29 -13.70 -6.34 -11.24
CA PRO A 29 -12.42 -6.79 -11.84
C PRO A 29 -11.29 -5.77 -11.70
N GLY A 30 -11.57 -4.46 -11.64
CA GLY A 30 -10.59 -3.39 -11.48
C GLY A 30 -10.31 -2.98 -10.04
N ALA A 31 -11.18 -3.34 -9.09
CA ALA A 31 -11.13 -2.81 -7.72
C ALA A 31 -9.80 -3.10 -6.99
N GLY A 32 -9.15 -4.23 -7.28
CA GLY A 32 -7.83 -4.54 -6.73
C GLY A 32 -6.75 -3.55 -7.16
N VAL A 33 -6.73 -3.20 -8.46
CA VAL A 33 -5.81 -2.18 -9.00
C VAL A 33 -6.10 -0.82 -8.37
N VAL A 34 -7.38 -0.43 -8.34
CA VAL A 34 -7.81 0.86 -7.77
C VAL A 34 -7.40 0.94 -6.29
N GLY A 35 -7.70 -0.07 -5.48
CA GLY A 35 -7.34 -0.08 -4.06
C GLY A 35 -5.83 0.00 -3.82
N VAL A 36 -5.03 -0.76 -4.57
CA VAL A 36 -3.56 -0.74 -4.48
C VAL A 36 -2.99 0.62 -4.87
N VAL A 37 -3.47 1.22 -5.96
CA VAL A 37 -2.99 2.55 -6.40
C VAL A 37 -3.38 3.64 -5.40
N VAL A 38 -4.56 3.56 -4.78
CA VAL A 38 -4.94 4.45 -3.66
C VAL A 38 -3.92 4.32 -2.52
N PHE A 39 -3.50 3.10 -2.14
CA PHE A 39 -2.46 2.91 -1.12
C PHE A 39 -1.12 3.50 -1.55
N PHE A 40 -0.66 3.29 -2.77
CA PHE A 40 0.61 3.84 -3.27
C PHE A 40 0.62 5.37 -3.24
N THR A 41 -0.46 6.00 -3.71
CA THR A 41 -0.60 7.46 -3.69
C THR A 41 -0.64 8.01 -2.25
N LEU A 42 -1.40 7.36 -1.38
CA LEU A 42 -1.46 7.69 0.05
C LEU A 42 -0.08 7.54 0.72
N SER A 43 0.67 6.50 0.38
CA SER A 43 2.02 6.26 0.89
C SER A 43 3.00 7.35 0.44
N GLY A 44 2.96 7.73 -0.82
CA GLY A 44 3.72 8.87 -1.34
C GLY A 44 3.42 10.16 -0.58
N TYR A 45 2.14 10.47 -0.37
CA TYR A 45 1.68 11.65 0.37
C TYR A 45 2.15 11.64 1.84
N LEU A 46 1.92 10.55 2.55
CA LEU A 46 2.20 10.46 3.99
C LEU A 46 3.68 10.49 4.30
N ILE A 47 4.49 9.70 3.58
CA ILE A 47 5.93 9.65 3.80
C ILE A 47 6.58 10.99 3.47
N THR A 48 6.19 11.60 2.37
CA THR A 48 6.65 12.94 2.02
C THR A 48 6.29 13.95 3.11
N GLY A 49 5.08 13.87 3.67
CA GLY A 49 4.67 14.74 4.77
C GLY A 49 5.47 14.54 6.08
N VAL A 50 5.89 13.30 6.36
CA VAL A 50 6.78 13.02 7.52
C VAL A 50 8.15 13.62 7.29
N LEU A 51 8.74 13.36 6.13
CA LEU A 51 10.07 13.86 5.76
C LEU A 51 10.10 15.38 5.64
N GLN A 52 9.09 16.00 5.03
CA GLN A 52 8.96 17.45 4.91
C GLN A 52 8.98 18.12 6.29
N ARG A 53 8.19 17.61 7.25
CA ARG A 53 8.17 18.18 8.61
C ARG A 53 9.52 18.05 9.29
N GLU A 54 10.19 16.90 9.14
CA GLU A 54 11.50 16.68 9.75
C GLU A 54 12.54 17.62 9.13
N LEU A 55 12.57 17.74 7.80
CA LEU A 55 13.45 18.66 7.07
C LEU A 55 13.20 20.14 7.43
N THR A 56 11.93 20.54 7.53
CA THR A 56 11.59 21.91 7.94
C THR A 56 12.04 22.22 9.37
N ASN A 57 11.94 21.25 10.30
CA ASN A 57 12.24 21.48 11.71
C ASN A 57 13.74 21.32 12.04
N THR A 58 14.47 20.45 11.32
CA THR A 58 15.84 20.07 11.70
C THR A 58 16.86 20.25 10.58
N GLY A 59 16.41 20.58 9.36
CA GLY A 59 17.26 20.67 8.16
C GLY A 59 17.77 19.33 7.62
N ARG A 60 17.52 18.22 8.30
CA ARG A 60 18.05 16.88 7.95
C ARG A 60 17.04 15.76 8.22
N VAL A 61 17.26 14.60 7.61
CA VAL A 61 16.48 13.38 7.86
C VAL A 61 17.29 12.44 8.76
N ASP A 62 16.72 12.00 9.87
CA ASP A 62 17.24 10.89 10.68
C ASP A 62 16.76 9.55 10.08
N PHE A 63 17.53 9.02 9.13
CA PHE A 63 17.22 7.76 8.44
C PHE A 63 17.07 6.59 9.42
N ARG A 64 17.93 6.49 10.45
CA ARG A 64 17.85 5.42 11.45
C ARG A 64 16.49 5.44 12.18
N ARG A 65 16.09 6.61 12.64
CA ARG A 65 14.81 6.81 13.31
C ARG A 65 13.63 6.57 12.36
N PHE A 66 13.75 7.01 11.12
CA PHE A 66 12.75 6.80 10.07
C PHE A 66 12.50 5.31 9.83
N TYR A 67 13.55 4.53 9.51
CA TYR A 67 13.40 3.09 9.23
C TYR A 67 13.02 2.29 10.48
N ALA A 68 13.53 2.62 11.65
CA ALA A 68 13.12 1.96 12.90
C ALA A 68 11.63 2.14 13.22
N ARG A 69 11.05 3.31 12.93
CA ARG A 69 9.60 3.55 13.08
C ARG A 69 8.78 2.71 12.10
N ARG A 70 9.26 2.57 10.87
CA ARG A 70 8.60 1.75 9.86
C ARG A 70 8.67 0.26 10.19
N ALA A 71 9.84 -0.24 10.52
CA ALA A 71 10.03 -1.63 10.92
C ALA A 71 9.09 -2.03 12.06
N ARG A 72 8.97 -1.19 13.10
CA ARG A 72 8.03 -1.42 14.22
C ARG A 72 6.56 -1.43 13.79
N ARG A 73 6.22 -0.78 12.70
CA ARG A 73 4.85 -0.75 12.18
C ARG A 73 4.53 -1.96 11.28
N LEU A 74 5.50 -2.41 10.48
CA LEU A 74 5.26 -3.39 9.43
C LEU A 74 5.63 -4.81 9.85
N LEU A 75 6.81 -4.99 10.47
CA LEU A 75 7.34 -6.32 10.78
C LEU A 75 6.45 -7.14 11.72
N PRO A 76 5.81 -6.60 12.77
CA PRO A 76 5.00 -7.42 13.68
C PRO A 76 3.88 -8.17 12.96
N ALA A 77 3.07 -7.48 12.14
CA ALA A 77 1.99 -8.11 11.39
C ALA A 77 2.50 -9.04 10.28
N LEU A 78 3.58 -8.67 9.59
CA LEU A 78 4.20 -9.53 8.58
C LEU A 78 4.72 -10.83 9.20
N LEU A 79 5.40 -10.77 10.33
CA LEU A 79 5.91 -11.96 11.02
C LEU A 79 4.77 -12.83 11.54
N ALA A 80 3.68 -12.24 12.05
CA ALA A 80 2.49 -12.99 12.43
C ALA A 80 1.88 -13.74 11.23
N LEU A 81 1.78 -13.08 10.05
CA LEU A 81 1.35 -13.75 8.83
C LEU A 81 2.31 -14.89 8.46
N VAL A 82 3.64 -14.64 8.47
CA VAL A 82 4.65 -15.65 8.10
C VAL A 82 4.55 -16.88 9.01
N VAL A 83 4.41 -16.70 10.32
CA VAL A 83 4.23 -17.81 11.27
C VAL A 83 2.99 -18.64 10.92
N VAL A 84 1.84 -17.99 10.71
CA VAL A 84 0.61 -18.70 10.33
C VAL A 84 0.74 -19.33 8.95
N PHE A 85 1.39 -18.67 8.00
CA PHE A 85 1.66 -19.21 6.66
C PHE A 85 2.47 -20.52 6.74
N VAL A 86 3.52 -20.54 7.57
CA VAL A 86 4.35 -21.74 7.82
C VAL A 86 3.50 -22.85 8.43
N VAL A 87 2.72 -22.56 9.48
CA VAL A 87 1.86 -23.54 10.15
C VAL A 87 0.82 -24.11 9.18
N VAL A 88 0.11 -23.25 8.45
CA VAL A 88 -0.93 -23.68 7.49
C VAL A 88 -0.31 -24.57 6.39
N THR A 89 0.84 -24.18 5.83
CA THR A 89 1.50 -24.96 4.76
C THR A 89 2.04 -26.28 5.28
N LEU A 90 2.63 -26.34 6.49
CA LEU A 90 3.18 -27.60 7.03
C LEU A 90 2.10 -28.58 7.50
N VAL A 91 1.02 -28.07 8.11
CA VAL A 91 -0.02 -28.91 8.71
C VAL A 91 -1.09 -29.31 7.68
N PHE A 92 -1.65 -28.34 6.96
CA PHE A 92 -2.80 -28.53 6.08
C PHE A 92 -2.44 -28.62 4.61
N ASP A 93 -1.41 -27.88 4.17
CA ASP A 93 -0.95 -27.78 2.77
C ASP A 93 -2.08 -27.62 1.73
N PRO A 94 -2.99 -26.65 1.90
CA PRO A 94 -4.21 -26.55 1.10
C PRO A 94 -3.94 -26.32 -0.39
N LEU A 95 -2.71 -25.93 -0.75
CA LEU A 95 -2.30 -25.67 -2.14
C LEU A 95 -1.28 -26.69 -2.67
N GLY A 96 -0.86 -27.70 -1.88
CA GLY A 96 0.17 -28.67 -2.27
C GLY A 96 1.55 -28.04 -2.48
N GLU A 97 1.93 -27.05 -1.65
CA GLU A 97 3.09 -26.18 -1.92
C GLU A 97 4.18 -26.19 -0.85
N ARG A 98 4.27 -27.26 -0.04
CA ARG A 98 5.32 -27.38 1.00
C ARG A 98 6.72 -27.14 0.47
N GLY A 99 7.01 -27.63 -0.74
CA GLY A 99 8.32 -27.45 -1.38
C GLY A 99 8.68 -26.00 -1.73
N LYS A 100 7.68 -25.09 -1.76
CA LYS A 100 7.88 -23.65 -2.02
C LYS A 100 8.01 -22.82 -0.73
N LEU A 101 7.80 -23.42 0.45
CA LEU A 101 7.64 -22.72 1.73
C LEU A 101 8.85 -21.85 2.06
N LEU A 102 10.05 -22.41 2.07
CA LEU A 102 11.26 -21.66 2.45
C LEU A 102 11.47 -20.43 1.56
N ARG A 103 11.32 -20.63 0.23
CA ARG A 103 11.47 -19.52 -0.73
C ARG A 103 10.40 -18.45 -0.53
N THR A 104 9.17 -18.87 -0.29
CA THR A 104 8.05 -17.95 0.00
C THR A 104 8.32 -17.11 1.24
N VAL A 105 8.78 -17.73 2.32
CA VAL A 105 9.14 -17.01 3.56
C VAL A 105 10.26 -16.01 3.32
N VAL A 106 11.32 -16.43 2.63
CA VAL A 106 12.45 -15.52 2.29
C VAL A 106 11.96 -14.32 1.50
N VAL A 107 11.17 -14.54 0.45
CA VAL A 107 10.63 -13.48 -0.41
C VAL A 107 9.75 -12.50 0.36
N LEU A 108 8.89 -12.99 1.26
CA LEU A 108 8.05 -12.13 2.09
C LEU A 108 8.88 -11.28 3.07
N VAL A 109 9.83 -11.88 3.77
CA VAL A 109 10.63 -11.20 4.80
C VAL A 109 11.63 -10.22 4.21
N THR A 110 12.15 -10.51 3.01
CA THR A 110 13.10 -9.62 2.31
C THR A 110 12.42 -8.57 1.43
N PHE A 111 11.09 -8.54 1.35
CA PHE A 111 10.34 -7.63 0.48
C PHE A 111 10.79 -7.70 -0.99
N THR A 112 10.95 -8.92 -1.51
CA THR A 112 11.39 -9.16 -2.90
C THR A 112 10.29 -9.79 -3.75
N GLY A 113 9.02 -9.74 -3.31
CA GLY A 113 7.87 -10.36 -3.98
C GLY A 113 7.53 -9.79 -5.37
N ASN A 114 8.15 -8.68 -5.75
CA ASN A 114 8.03 -8.08 -7.08
C ASN A 114 9.16 -8.47 -8.05
N LEU A 115 10.13 -9.27 -7.59
CA LEU A 115 11.17 -9.81 -8.45
C LEU A 115 10.67 -11.12 -9.09
N PRO A 116 11.12 -11.47 -10.31
CA PRO A 116 10.71 -12.68 -11.01
C PRO A 116 11.38 -13.94 -10.42
N ILE A 117 11.20 -14.16 -9.12
CA ILE A 117 11.73 -15.30 -8.38
C ILE A 117 10.72 -16.44 -8.52
N GLY A 118 11.03 -17.44 -9.34
CA GLY A 118 10.18 -18.63 -9.50
C GLY A 118 10.10 -19.46 -8.22
N GLY A 119 9.04 -20.33 -8.14
CA GLY A 119 8.88 -21.27 -7.03
C GLY A 119 8.44 -20.63 -5.70
N VAL A 120 7.70 -19.52 -5.77
CA VAL A 120 7.02 -18.87 -4.65
C VAL A 120 5.56 -19.28 -4.65
N SER A 121 4.94 -19.41 -3.47
CA SER A 121 3.51 -19.72 -3.37
C SER A 121 2.65 -18.60 -3.97
N PRO A 122 1.65 -18.92 -4.80
CA PRO A 122 0.65 -17.97 -5.27
C PRO A 122 -0.04 -17.22 -4.13
N ALA A 123 -0.24 -17.85 -2.95
CA ALA A 123 -0.86 -17.20 -1.80
C ALA A 123 -0.03 -16.03 -1.24
N ALA A 124 1.26 -15.95 -1.57
CA ALA A 124 2.14 -14.83 -1.22
C ALA A 124 2.25 -13.76 -2.31
N PHE A 125 1.54 -13.90 -3.44
CA PHE A 125 1.66 -12.98 -4.58
C PHE A 125 1.41 -11.52 -4.20
N HIS A 126 0.46 -11.24 -3.31
CA HIS A 126 0.17 -9.88 -2.85
C HIS A 126 1.38 -9.16 -2.21
N GLY A 127 2.43 -9.90 -1.81
CA GLY A 127 3.69 -9.36 -1.28
C GLY A 127 4.44 -8.45 -2.26
N TRP A 128 4.12 -8.49 -3.57
CA TRP A 128 4.74 -7.60 -4.57
C TRP A 128 4.48 -6.11 -4.27
N THR A 129 3.31 -5.76 -3.75
CA THR A 129 2.98 -4.37 -3.41
C THR A 129 3.80 -3.86 -2.25
N LEU A 130 4.00 -4.71 -1.22
CA LEU A 130 4.85 -4.38 -0.08
C LEU A 130 6.30 -4.17 -0.52
N ALA A 131 6.80 -5.04 -1.42
CA ALA A 131 8.12 -4.90 -2.00
C ALA A 131 8.27 -3.56 -2.75
N THR A 132 7.31 -3.21 -3.61
CA THR A 132 7.28 -1.95 -4.34
C THR A 132 7.24 -0.74 -3.40
N GLU A 133 6.44 -0.84 -2.34
CA GLU A 133 6.32 0.21 -1.34
C GLU A 133 7.62 0.42 -0.56
N GLU A 134 8.28 -0.67 -0.10
CA GLU A 134 9.55 -0.57 0.62
C GLU A 134 10.69 -0.07 -0.27
N GLN A 135 10.71 -0.40 -1.57
CA GLN A 135 11.67 0.15 -2.52
C GLN A 135 11.48 1.67 -2.69
N PHE A 136 10.23 2.15 -2.76
CA PHE A 136 9.97 3.58 -2.74
C PHE A 136 10.47 4.23 -1.44
N TYR A 137 10.23 3.62 -0.28
CA TYR A 137 10.69 4.14 1.01
C TYR A 137 12.20 4.09 1.21
N LEU A 138 12.89 3.23 0.49
CA LEU A 138 14.35 3.20 0.49
C LEU A 138 14.93 4.38 -0.29
N LEU A 139 14.37 4.66 -1.46
CA LEU A 139 14.87 5.68 -2.40
C LEU A 139 14.41 7.09 -2.07
N TRP A 140 13.11 7.26 -1.80
CA TRP A 140 12.48 8.57 -1.69
C TRP A 140 13.03 9.47 -0.58
N PRO A 141 13.32 8.99 0.65
CA PRO A 141 13.87 9.85 1.69
C PRO A 141 15.21 10.49 1.32
N ALA A 142 16.10 9.74 0.66
CA ALA A 142 17.38 10.25 0.20
C ALA A 142 17.21 11.29 -0.94
N LEU A 143 16.37 10.99 -1.92
CA LEU A 143 16.06 11.91 -3.03
C LEU A 143 15.44 13.22 -2.51
N LEU A 144 14.48 13.14 -1.58
CA LEU A 144 13.84 14.32 -1.04
C LEU A 144 14.80 15.14 -0.16
N ALA A 145 15.62 14.50 0.67
CA ALA A 145 16.62 15.19 1.48
C ALA A 145 17.64 15.93 0.59
N PHE A 146 18.14 15.27 -0.46
CA PHE A 146 19.02 15.88 -1.45
C PHE A 146 18.36 17.09 -2.15
N ALA A 147 17.11 16.92 -2.60
CA ALA A 147 16.33 17.96 -3.25
C ALA A 147 16.09 19.17 -2.33
N TRP A 148 15.84 18.90 -1.05
CA TRP A 148 15.60 19.93 -0.02
C TRP A 148 16.83 20.80 0.20
N VAL A 149 18.00 20.19 0.45
CA VAL A 149 19.26 20.90 0.67
C VAL A 149 19.63 21.77 -0.56
N ARG A 150 19.30 21.31 -1.76
CA ARG A 150 19.57 22.04 -3.02
C ARG A 150 18.49 23.05 -3.39
N GLY A 151 17.42 23.19 -2.61
CA GLY A 151 16.28 24.05 -2.95
C GLY A 151 15.56 23.64 -4.26
N ARG A 152 15.71 22.38 -4.70
CA ARG A 152 15.24 21.87 -6.01
C ARG A 152 14.14 20.82 -5.91
N THR A 153 13.29 20.87 -4.89
CA THR A 153 12.23 19.89 -4.67
C THR A 153 11.27 19.75 -5.86
N GLY A 154 10.95 20.86 -6.55
CA GLY A 154 10.13 20.83 -7.75
C GLY A 154 10.81 20.09 -8.93
N ALA A 155 12.09 20.38 -9.18
CA ALA A 155 12.84 19.73 -10.25
C ALA A 155 12.98 18.22 -10.00
N VAL A 156 13.26 17.81 -8.75
CA VAL A 156 13.37 16.38 -8.40
C VAL A 156 12.03 15.67 -8.57
N LEU A 157 10.90 16.29 -8.22
CA LEU A 157 9.57 15.72 -8.47
C LEU A 157 9.35 15.47 -9.98
N VAL A 158 9.64 16.47 -10.81
CA VAL A 158 9.47 16.37 -12.27
C VAL A 158 10.39 15.29 -12.84
N VAL A 159 11.67 15.30 -12.49
CA VAL A 159 12.64 14.31 -12.97
C VAL A 159 12.25 12.91 -12.53
N THR A 160 11.81 12.74 -11.28
CA THR A 160 11.37 11.42 -10.78
C THR A 160 10.08 10.96 -11.47
N ALA A 161 9.13 11.86 -11.75
CA ALA A 161 7.91 11.53 -12.48
C ALA A 161 8.20 11.12 -13.92
N LEU A 162 9.02 11.90 -14.65
CA LEU A 162 9.43 11.59 -16.01
C LEU A 162 10.25 10.29 -16.08
N GLY A 163 11.16 10.09 -15.13
CA GLY A 163 11.93 8.85 -15.02
C GLY A 163 11.06 7.63 -14.74
N ALA A 164 10.04 7.77 -13.87
CA ALA A 164 9.08 6.71 -13.59
C ALA A 164 8.22 6.37 -14.82
N LEU A 165 7.75 7.38 -15.56
CA LEU A 165 7.00 7.18 -16.80
C LEU A 165 7.87 6.53 -17.88
N ALA A 166 9.11 6.99 -18.06
CA ALA A 166 10.05 6.42 -19.01
C ALA A 166 10.37 4.95 -18.66
N ALA A 167 10.61 4.64 -17.37
CA ALA A 167 10.85 3.28 -16.91
C ALA A 167 9.62 2.38 -17.11
N CYS A 168 8.42 2.89 -16.87
CA CYS A 168 7.17 2.17 -17.13
C CYS A 168 7.02 1.86 -18.62
N THR A 169 7.22 2.86 -19.48
CA THR A 169 7.14 2.70 -20.95
C THR A 169 8.19 1.70 -21.45
N ALA A 170 9.44 1.80 -21.00
CA ALA A 170 10.50 0.87 -21.34
C ALA A 170 10.18 -0.57 -20.91
N THR A 171 9.61 -0.74 -19.70
CA THR A 171 9.13 -2.03 -19.20
C THR A 171 8.05 -2.62 -20.10
N LEU A 172 7.06 -1.81 -20.49
CA LEU A 172 5.96 -2.27 -21.37
C LEU A 172 6.44 -2.62 -22.78
N VAL A 173 7.37 -1.85 -23.32
CA VAL A 173 8.00 -2.16 -24.63
C VAL A 173 8.80 -3.46 -24.54
N TRP A 174 9.58 -3.66 -23.47
CA TRP A 174 10.37 -4.87 -23.27
C TRP A 174 9.51 -6.12 -23.10
N LEU A 175 8.35 -5.99 -22.43
CA LEU A 175 7.44 -7.11 -22.17
C LEU A 175 6.38 -7.30 -23.26
N TRP A 176 6.39 -6.50 -24.33
CA TRP A 176 5.41 -6.62 -25.41
C TRP A 176 5.40 -8.03 -26.03
N PRO A 177 4.21 -8.65 -26.30
CA PRO A 177 2.84 -8.15 -26.07
C PRO A 177 2.24 -8.46 -24.69
N HIS A 178 3.03 -8.95 -23.75
CA HIS A 178 2.57 -9.52 -22.46
C HIS A 178 2.56 -8.45 -21.34
N ALA A 179 1.72 -7.42 -21.47
CA ALA A 179 1.62 -6.33 -20.48
C ALA A 179 1.24 -6.81 -19.07
N ASP A 180 0.61 -7.98 -18.92
CA ASP A 180 0.29 -8.54 -17.59
C ASP A 180 1.56 -8.85 -16.77
N ASN A 181 2.67 -9.18 -17.40
CA ASN A 181 3.94 -9.43 -16.72
C ASN A 181 4.52 -8.17 -16.05
N ALA A 182 4.08 -6.98 -16.45
CA ALA A 182 4.45 -5.73 -15.81
C ALA A 182 3.72 -5.50 -14.48
N TYR A 183 2.67 -6.27 -14.18
CA TYR A 183 1.76 -6.01 -13.06
C TYR A 183 2.47 -5.96 -11.70
N ALA A 184 3.39 -6.84 -11.42
CA ALA A 184 4.11 -6.87 -10.15
C ALA A 184 5.35 -5.96 -10.12
N LEU A 185 5.79 -5.40 -11.27
CA LEU A 185 7.02 -4.65 -11.35
C LEU A 185 6.87 -3.23 -10.78
N PRO A 186 7.85 -2.74 -10.02
CA PRO A 186 7.79 -1.43 -9.40
C PRO A 186 7.74 -0.28 -10.41
N THR A 187 8.39 -0.45 -11.56
CA THR A 187 8.39 0.54 -12.67
C THR A 187 6.99 0.91 -13.14
N SER A 188 6.05 -0.03 -13.06
CA SER A 188 4.66 0.16 -13.48
C SER A 188 3.87 1.12 -12.58
N TRP A 189 4.29 1.32 -11.32
CA TRP A 189 3.47 2.00 -10.31
C TRP A 189 4.18 3.18 -9.63
N PHE A 190 5.47 3.39 -9.85
CA PHE A 190 6.24 4.42 -9.14
C PHE A 190 5.67 5.82 -9.34
N VAL A 191 5.10 6.13 -10.50
CA VAL A 191 4.46 7.42 -10.78
C VAL A 191 3.31 7.72 -9.80
N CYS A 192 2.59 6.70 -9.34
CA CYS A 192 1.47 6.88 -8.40
C CYS A 192 1.95 7.40 -7.03
N PHE A 193 3.11 6.91 -6.55
CA PHE A 193 3.74 7.46 -5.34
C PHE A 193 4.22 8.90 -5.55
N VAL A 194 4.78 9.20 -6.72
CA VAL A 194 5.26 10.55 -7.04
C VAL A 194 4.09 11.54 -7.11
N ILE A 195 2.93 11.15 -7.64
CA ILE A 195 1.70 11.96 -7.62
C ILE A 195 1.31 12.26 -6.17
N GLY A 196 1.33 11.26 -5.28
CA GLY A 196 1.07 11.48 -3.85
C GLY A 196 2.07 12.43 -3.19
N ALA A 197 3.36 12.29 -3.50
CA ALA A 197 4.42 13.17 -3.02
C ALA A 197 4.25 14.61 -3.52
N ALA A 198 3.93 14.79 -4.80
CA ALA A 198 3.66 16.08 -5.43
C ALA A 198 2.42 16.75 -4.79
N THR A 199 1.37 15.98 -4.55
CA THR A 199 0.17 16.46 -3.84
C THR A 199 0.55 17.04 -2.47
N ARG A 200 1.43 16.38 -1.74
CA ARG A 200 1.88 16.86 -0.42
C ARG A 200 2.72 18.12 -0.47
N LEU A 201 3.59 18.28 -1.47
CA LEU A 201 4.60 19.34 -1.54
C LEU A 201 4.13 20.58 -2.28
N LYS A 202 3.21 20.43 -3.23
CA LYS A 202 2.88 21.46 -4.22
C LYS A 202 1.42 21.88 -4.26
N LEU A 203 0.50 21.02 -3.79
CA LEU A 203 -0.92 21.30 -3.85
C LEU A 203 -1.46 21.61 -2.45
N THR A 204 -2.33 22.60 -2.35
CA THR A 204 -2.91 23.03 -1.07
C THR A 204 -4.42 22.85 -1.02
N THR A 205 -5.09 22.93 -2.15
CA THR A 205 -6.56 22.87 -2.24
C THR A 205 -7.02 22.09 -3.45
N ALA A 206 -8.20 21.52 -3.35
CA ALA A 206 -8.94 20.96 -4.47
C ALA A 206 -10.36 21.56 -4.50
N PRO A 207 -10.97 21.74 -5.67
CA PRO A 207 -12.34 22.21 -5.77
C PRO A 207 -13.30 21.17 -5.18
N ARG A 208 -14.32 21.62 -4.46
CA ARG A 208 -15.28 20.72 -3.80
C ARG A 208 -16.00 19.79 -4.79
N TRP A 209 -16.27 20.24 -6.01
CA TRP A 209 -16.85 19.41 -7.07
C TRP A 209 -15.89 18.28 -7.53
N GLY A 210 -14.61 18.39 -7.27
CA GLY A 210 -13.63 17.34 -7.57
C GLY A 210 -13.86 16.04 -6.78
N VAL A 211 -14.46 16.13 -5.57
CA VAL A 211 -14.72 14.93 -4.74
C VAL A 211 -15.70 13.96 -5.41
N PRO A 212 -16.92 14.37 -5.82
CA PRO A 212 -17.83 13.46 -6.52
C PRO A 212 -17.23 12.93 -7.83
N VAL A 213 -16.51 13.74 -8.60
CA VAL A 213 -15.83 13.30 -9.82
C VAL A 213 -14.78 12.23 -9.49
N ALA A 214 -13.96 12.43 -8.47
CA ALA A 214 -12.95 11.45 -8.04
C ALA A 214 -13.60 10.14 -7.58
N LEU A 215 -14.65 10.20 -6.76
CA LEU A 215 -15.37 9.01 -6.30
C LEU A 215 -16.04 8.25 -7.46
N THR A 216 -16.67 8.95 -8.39
CA THR A 216 -17.24 8.33 -9.60
C THR A 216 -16.17 7.68 -10.45
N GLY A 217 -15.02 8.36 -10.67
CA GLY A 217 -13.88 7.81 -11.40
C GLY A 217 -13.35 6.53 -10.76
N LEU A 218 -13.15 6.53 -9.45
CA LEU A 218 -12.71 5.33 -8.71
C LEU A 218 -13.75 4.19 -8.81
N ALA A 219 -15.06 4.51 -8.70
CA ALA A 219 -16.12 3.52 -8.81
C ALA A 219 -16.18 2.90 -10.22
N VAL A 220 -16.13 3.72 -11.27
CA VAL A 220 -16.11 3.25 -12.66
C VAL A 220 -14.90 2.37 -12.93
N LEU A 221 -13.68 2.81 -12.54
CA LEU A 221 -12.47 2.03 -12.73
C LEU A 221 -12.45 0.73 -11.91
N SER A 222 -13.25 0.64 -10.85
CA SER A 222 -13.35 -0.59 -10.04
C SER A 222 -14.11 -1.71 -10.73
N VAL A 223 -15.00 -1.39 -11.67
CA VAL A 223 -15.82 -2.35 -12.43
C VAL A 223 -15.29 -2.61 -13.86
N VAL A 224 -14.22 -1.93 -14.26
CA VAL A 224 -13.56 -2.14 -15.55
C VAL A 224 -12.39 -3.11 -15.38
N PRO A 225 -12.20 -4.14 -16.25
CA PRO A 225 -11.05 -5.02 -16.20
C PRO A 225 -9.78 -4.24 -16.58
N LEU A 226 -8.95 -3.94 -15.59
CA LEU A 226 -7.74 -3.14 -15.76
C LEU A 226 -6.49 -4.00 -16.00
N ARG A 227 -6.44 -5.23 -15.47
CA ARG A 227 -5.26 -6.10 -15.54
C ARG A 227 -5.00 -6.56 -16.98
N GLY A 228 -3.71 -6.65 -17.37
CA GLY A 228 -3.30 -7.14 -18.69
C GLY A 228 -3.21 -6.07 -19.80
N HIS A 229 -3.56 -4.82 -19.53
CA HIS A 229 -3.56 -3.75 -20.52
C HIS A 229 -2.47 -2.71 -20.24
N ALA A 230 -1.69 -2.32 -21.25
CA ALA A 230 -0.67 -1.27 -21.10
C ALA A 230 -1.25 0.07 -20.64
N VAL A 231 -2.48 0.40 -21.08
CA VAL A 231 -3.21 1.60 -20.68
C VAL A 231 -3.46 1.66 -19.16
N THR A 232 -3.44 0.54 -18.47
CA THR A 232 -3.59 0.49 -17.01
C THR A 232 -2.44 1.20 -16.32
N TYR A 233 -1.22 1.01 -16.77
CA TYR A 233 -0.03 1.55 -16.12
C TYR A 233 0.25 3.01 -16.51
N LEU A 234 -0.03 3.37 -17.77
CA LEU A 234 0.24 4.72 -18.30
C LEU A 234 -0.97 5.68 -18.18
N GLY A 235 -2.18 5.14 -18.02
CA GLY A 235 -3.42 5.93 -17.99
C GLY A 235 -4.24 5.69 -16.71
N ALA A 236 -4.83 4.49 -16.55
CA ALA A 236 -5.75 4.24 -15.44
C ALA A 236 -5.09 4.37 -14.06
N GLY A 237 -3.87 3.86 -13.87
CA GLY A 237 -3.11 4.03 -12.62
C GLY A 237 -2.89 5.50 -12.25
N PRO A 238 -2.28 6.32 -13.13
CA PRO A 238 -2.18 7.76 -12.91
C PRO A 238 -3.52 8.47 -12.70
N ALA A 239 -4.60 8.06 -13.39
CA ALA A 239 -5.94 8.60 -13.19
C ALA A 239 -6.49 8.29 -11.79
N VAL A 240 -6.35 7.04 -11.31
CA VAL A 240 -6.68 6.66 -9.92
C VAL A 240 -5.86 7.48 -8.94
N ALA A 241 -4.55 7.65 -9.19
CA ALA A 241 -3.69 8.46 -8.33
C ALA A 241 -4.11 9.94 -8.30
N ALA A 242 -4.53 10.51 -9.44
CA ALA A 242 -5.08 11.88 -9.50
C ALA A 242 -6.41 12.01 -8.74
N CYS A 243 -7.34 11.07 -8.90
CA CYS A 243 -8.56 11.02 -8.10
C CYS A 243 -8.23 10.94 -6.59
N THR A 244 -7.29 10.09 -6.23
CA THR A 244 -6.82 9.95 -4.84
C THR A 244 -6.21 11.26 -4.31
N ALA A 245 -5.44 11.98 -5.14
CA ALA A 245 -4.87 13.27 -4.78
C ALA A 245 -5.96 14.31 -4.42
N VAL A 246 -7.04 14.36 -5.20
CA VAL A 246 -8.20 15.22 -4.90
C VAL A 246 -8.81 14.86 -3.54
N LEU A 247 -9.03 13.57 -3.26
CA LEU A 247 -9.57 13.12 -1.98
C LEU A 247 -8.61 13.43 -0.82
N LEU A 248 -7.30 13.26 -1.02
CA LEU A 248 -6.28 13.60 -0.01
C LEU A 248 -6.31 15.07 0.37
N LEU A 249 -6.44 15.97 -0.61
CA LEU A 249 -6.48 17.42 -0.34
C LEU A 249 -7.70 17.82 0.49
N VAL A 250 -8.85 17.18 0.28
CA VAL A 250 -10.08 17.49 1.01
C VAL A 250 -10.14 16.73 2.35
N TRP A 251 -9.87 15.43 2.35
CA TRP A 251 -10.10 14.59 3.53
C TRP A 251 -8.95 14.65 4.55
N SER A 252 -7.76 15.13 4.16
CA SER A 252 -6.67 15.36 5.12
C SER A 252 -7.00 16.41 6.18
N GLY A 253 -8.01 17.23 5.97
CA GLY A 253 -8.55 18.17 6.96
C GLY A 253 -9.62 17.57 7.90
N TRP A 254 -10.07 16.35 7.68
CA TRP A 254 -11.11 15.72 8.50
C TRP A 254 -10.51 15.08 9.76
N GLU A 255 -10.52 15.80 10.85
CA GLU A 255 -10.11 15.28 12.17
C GLU A 255 -11.14 14.28 12.71
N THR A 256 -12.41 14.51 12.43
CA THR A 256 -13.56 13.65 12.80
C THR A 256 -14.41 13.38 11.56
N VAL A 257 -15.21 12.32 11.62
CA VAL A 257 -16.11 11.93 10.54
C VAL A 257 -17.51 11.67 11.07
N ALA A 258 -18.51 11.79 10.20
CA ALA A 258 -19.88 11.41 10.49
C ALA A 258 -19.99 9.93 10.86
N THR A 259 -20.96 9.58 11.70
CA THR A 259 -21.18 8.22 12.22
C THR A 259 -21.19 7.13 11.14
N PRO A 260 -21.82 7.31 9.95
CA PRO A 260 -21.81 6.29 8.90
C PRO A 260 -20.43 5.94 8.34
N LEU A 261 -19.43 6.84 8.49
CA LEU A 261 -18.07 6.59 8.02
C LEU A 261 -17.15 5.93 9.07
N ARG A 262 -17.61 5.79 10.32
CA ARG A 262 -16.82 5.16 11.38
C ARG A 262 -16.38 3.71 11.08
N PRO A 263 -17.18 2.84 10.44
CA PRO A 263 -16.71 1.51 10.04
C PRO A 263 -15.54 1.57 9.07
N LEU A 264 -15.51 2.53 8.12
CA LEU A 264 -14.38 2.73 7.20
C LEU A 264 -13.14 3.22 7.96
N VAL A 265 -13.29 4.09 8.96
CA VAL A 265 -12.18 4.50 9.83
C VAL A 265 -11.62 3.29 10.61
N ALA A 266 -12.49 2.45 11.15
CA ALA A 266 -12.07 1.24 11.85
C ALA A 266 -11.32 0.28 10.92
N LEU A 267 -11.88 0.01 9.73
CA LEU A 267 -11.24 -0.81 8.70
C LEU A 267 -9.90 -0.20 8.25
N GLY A 268 -9.83 1.12 8.05
CA GLY A 268 -8.61 1.84 7.71
C GLY A 268 -7.51 1.74 8.78
N THR A 269 -7.91 1.59 10.05
CA THR A 269 -6.96 1.38 11.16
C THR A 269 -6.21 0.07 11.03
N VAL A 270 -6.91 -0.99 10.66
CA VAL A 270 -6.38 -2.35 10.54
C VAL A 270 -6.06 -2.70 9.09
N SER A 271 -6.06 -1.71 8.18
CA SER A 271 -5.94 -1.92 6.74
C SER A 271 -4.66 -2.66 6.32
N TYR A 272 -3.56 -2.47 7.02
CA TYR A 272 -2.31 -3.18 6.76
C TYR A 272 -2.44 -4.68 7.08
N GLY A 273 -2.92 -5.02 8.27
CA GLY A 273 -3.23 -6.40 8.62
C GLY A 273 -4.27 -7.01 7.67
N ALA A 274 -5.35 -6.29 7.37
CA ALA A 274 -6.37 -6.75 6.43
C ALA A 274 -5.80 -7.03 5.03
N TYR A 275 -4.89 -6.20 4.54
CA TYR A 275 -4.19 -6.44 3.28
C TYR A 275 -3.34 -7.72 3.31
N LEU A 276 -2.61 -7.93 4.40
CA LEU A 276 -1.77 -9.11 4.58
C LEU A 276 -2.59 -10.41 4.61
N TRP A 277 -3.70 -10.43 5.35
CA TRP A 277 -4.49 -11.64 5.57
C TRP A 277 -5.44 -11.98 4.42
N ASN A 278 -5.98 -11.02 3.69
CA ASN A 278 -7.08 -11.24 2.76
C ASN A 278 -6.73 -12.22 1.64
N TYR A 279 -5.61 -12.02 0.95
CA TYR A 279 -5.26 -12.81 -0.21
C TYR A 279 -4.89 -14.27 0.13
N PRO A 280 -4.02 -14.55 1.12
CA PRO A 280 -3.75 -15.91 1.56
C PRO A 280 -5.01 -16.65 2.00
N LEU A 281 -5.85 -16.03 2.85
CA LEU A 281 -7.10 -16.64 3.29
C LEU A 281 -8.01 -16.99 2.12
N THR A 282 -8.14 -16.10 1.13
CA THR A 282 -8.94 -16.37 -0.06
C THR A 282 -8.44 -17.60 -0.82
N LEU A 283 -7.11 -17.73 -1.02
CA LEU A 283 -6.55 -18.84 -1.77
C LEU A 283 -6.56 -20.16 -0.98
N TRP A 284 -6.32 -20.12 0.33
CA TRP A 284 -6.36 -21.32 1.17
C TRP A 284 -7.77 -21.92 1.28
N LEU A 285 -8.81 -21.06 1.25
CA LEU A 285 -10.19 -21.53 1.34
C LEU A 285 -10.77 -21.96 -0.03
N ARG A 286 -10.15 -21.52 -1.13
CA ARG A 286 -10.69 -21.76 -2.47
C ARG A 286 -10.86 -23.23 -2.84
N PRO A 287 -9.94 -24.16 -2.50
CA PRO A 287 -10.10 -25.58 -2.82
C PRO A 287 -11.37 -26.19 -2.22
N GLU A 288 -11.75 -25.79 -0.99
CA GLU A 288 -12.90 -26.33 -0.26
C GLU A 288 -14.20 -25.57 -0.52
N LEU A 289 -14.13 -24.24 -0.65
CA LEU A 289 -15.32 -23.39 -0.68
C LEU A 289 -15.66 -22.83 -2.06
N GLY A 290 -14.79 -23.05 -3.08
CA GLY A 290 -15.01 -22.54 -4.42
C GLY A 290 -15.30 -21.04 -4.45
N ALA A 291 -16.45 -20.62 -5.02
CA ALA A 291 -16.86 -19.23 -5.13
C ALA A 291 -17.15 -18.56 -3.77
N ALA A 292 -17.53 -19.33 -2.74
CA ALA A 292 -17.77 -18.80 -1.40
C ALA A 292 -16.49 -18.41 -0.65
N ALA A 293 -15.33 -18.89 -1.10
CA ALA A 293 -14.04 -18.61 -0.45
C ALA A 293 -13.75 -17.10 -0.28
N GLY A 294 -14.05 -16.29 -1.31
CA GLY A 294 -13.81 -14.85 -1.26
C GLY A 294 -14.64 -14.13 -0.18
N PRO A 295 -15.98 -14.24 -0.18
CA PRO A 295 -16.82 -13.67 0.87
C PRO A 295 -16.46 -14.14 2.28
N VAL A 296 -16.23 -15.46 2.47
CA VAL A 296 -15.81 -16.02 3.76
C VAL A 296 -14.44 -15.46 4.19
N ALA A 297 -13.48 -15.43 3.27
CA ALA A 297 -12.17 -14.84 3.54
C ALA A 297 -12.25 -13.36 3.92
N ALA A 298 -13.19 -12.59 3.32
CA ALA A 298 -13.38 -11.20 3.68
C ALA A 298 -13.78 -11.02 5.16
N VAL A 299 -14.69 -11.86 5.66
CA VAL A 299 -15.09 -11.85 7.08
C VAL A 299 -13.93 -12.27 7.97
N LEU A 300 -13.26 -13.37 7.64
CA LEU A 300 -12.10 -13.86 8.41
C LEU A 300 -10.95 -12.86 8.40
N THR A 301 -10.74 -12.14 7.30
CA THR A 301 -9.74 -11.08 7.19
C THR A 301 -9.96 -9.98 8.22
N ILE A 302 -11.21 -9.51 8.40
CA ILE A 302 -11.53 -8.46 9.38
C ILE A 302 -11.21 -8.97 10.81
N ALA A 303 -11.59 -10.21 11.13
CA ALA A 303 -11.30 -10.82 12.42
C ALA A 303 -9.78 -10.98 12.64
N ALA A 304 -9.06 -11.56 11.67
CA ALA A 304 -7.61 -11.75 11.74
C ALA A 304 -6.86 -10.42 11.86
N ALA A 305 -7.23 -9.40 11.09
CA ALA A 305 -6.64 -8.07 11.15
C ALA A 305 -6.91 -7.38 12.50
N ALA A 306 -8.12 -7.50 13.06
CA ALA A 306 -8.45 -6.95 14.36
C ALA A 306 -7.66 -7.63 15.50
N LEU A 307 -7.52 -8.95 15.46
CA LEU A 307 -6.72 -9.73 16.41
C LEU A 307 -5.24 -9.39 16.30
N SER A 308 -4.69 -9.35 15.05
CA SER A 308 -3.32 -8.95 14.78
C SER A 308 -3.04 -7.55 15.32
N TRP A 309 -3.93 -6.58 15.04
CA TRP A 309 -3.81 -5.23 15.56
C TRP A 309 -3.74 -5.20 17.08
N ARG A 310 -4.72 -5.82 17.76
CA ARG A 310 -4.85 -5.77 19.22
C ARG A 310 -3.70 -6.45 19.95
N TYR A 311 -3.27 -7.61 19.48
CA TYR A 311 -2.34 -8.47 20.22
C TYR A 311 -0.91 -8.39 19.74
N VAL A 312 -0.67 -7.97 18.49
CA VAL A 312 0.66 -7.97 17.87
C VAL A 312 1.14 -6.55 17.55
N GLU A 313 0.35 -5.76 16.81
CA GLU A 313 0.81 -4.47 16.28
C GLU A 313 0.76 -3.35 17.32
N GLU A 314 -0.40 -3.14 17.95
CA GLU A 314 -0.60 -2.05 18.91
C GLU A 314 0.35 -2.10 20.12
N PRO A 315 0.62 -3.27 20.76
CA PRO A 315 1.56 -3.38 21.87
C PRO A 315 3.00 -2.96 21.48
N VAL A 316 3.46 -3.36 20.28
CA VAL A 316 4.80 -3.00 19.78
C VAL A 316 4.91 -1.50 19.51
N MET A 317 3.85 -0.91 18.90
CA MET A 317 3.84 0.53 18.62
C MET A 317 3.79 1.37 19.90
N ARG A 318 3.01 0.97 20.92
CA ARG A 318 2.92 1.67 22.20
C ARG A 318 4.25 1.66 22.96
N ARG A 319 4.99 0.54 22.97
CA ARG A 319 6.32 0.45 23.59
C ARG A 319 7.33 1.40 22.95
N GLY A 320 7.28 1.55 21.63
CA GLY A 320 8.17 2.45 20.89
C GLY A 320 7.93 3.95 21.10
N SER A 321 6.76 4.35 21.63
CA SER A 321 6.44 5.74 21.96
C SER A 321 6.89 6.16 23.36
N ARG A 322 7.20 5.20 24.25
CA ARG A 322 7.59 5.42 25.65
C ARG A 322 9.11 5.46 25.89
N SER A 323 9.95 5.50 24.83
CA SER A 323 11.40 5.66 25.01
C SER A 323 11.67 7.01 25.67
N PRO A 324 12.40 7.06 26.82
CA PRO A 324 12.56 8.28 27.60
C PRO A 324 13.27 9.35 26.79
N ALA A 325 12.80 10.58 26.94
CA ALA A 325 13.60 11.75 26.61
C ALA A 325 14.95 11.59 27.31
N ARG A 326 16.05 11.58 26.55
CA ARG A 326 17.39 11.66 27.14
C ARG A 326 17.38 12.86 28.09
N ALA A 327 17.58 12.59 29.38
CA ALA A 327 17.89 13.60 30.34
C ALA A 327 19.06 14.40 29.77
N THR A 328 18.87 15.70 29.58
CA THR A 328 19.94 16.66 29.30
C THR A 328 20.86 16.59 30.54
N PRO A 329 22.16 16.34 30.42
CA PRO A 329 23.06 16.58 31.54
C PRO A 329 23.09 18.08 31.79
N ALA A 330 22.94 18.44 33.05
CA ALA A 330 23.07 19.79 33.57
C ALA A 330 24.50 20.32 33.39
#